data_30e6500190acf6f1fb0baac116cb1c8e
#
_entry.id   30e6500190acf6f1fb0baac116cb1c8e
#
_cell.length_a   1.000
_cell.length_b   1.000
_cell.length_c   1.000
_cell.angle_alpha   90.00
_cell.angle_beta   90.00
_cell.angle_gamma   90.00
#
_symmetry.space_group_name_H-M   'P 1'
#
loop_
_entity.id
_entity.type
_entity.pdbx_description
1 polymer ?
#
loop_
_entity_poly.entity_id
_entity_poly.type
_entity_poly.pdbx_seq_one_letter_code
_entity_poly.pdbx_strand_id
1 'polypeptide(L)'
;MTRSKPNPDLLARALNSTGQFRGKTRLADLLGRLTLTFKGSRGTFPLASGETVTIDLGDRIQRLMWGGAYEPHVRKCFAALLRPGDTFVDVGAHIGFFSMIASSLVGPSGKVYAFEANSTLFQTLRSNAAQFPWMVASLRAVCDKSGSVAFSNPQQAGESGWGKLASVRNEGHIESVEAVSLDEWHDNLRFPPIRLIKIDAEGSEPFILEGARRVIANSRPYLIIELNDELLREVGRTREGVTDSLREQGYRIFAIRLDGLDESSELIDPLFAEILCVPSDRLEETIRVLPRSRAKH
;
A
#
# COMPACT_ATOMS: atom_id res chain seq x y z
N MET A 1 -29.92 3.41 -34.59
CA MET A 1 -28.88 4.15 -33.88
C MET A 1 -28.27 3.24 -32.85
N THR A 2 -27.18 2.55 -33.17
CA THR A 2 -26.42 1.75 -32.24
C THR A 2 -25.67 2.71 -31.31
N ARG A 3 -26.13 2.83 -30.05
CA ARG A 3 -25.36 3.55 -29.01
C ARG A 3 -24.02 2.86 -28.89
N SER A 4 -22.94 3.53 -29.23
CA SER A 4 -21.59 3.05 -28.99
C SER A 4 -21.45 2.76 -27.49
N LYS A 5 -21.08 1.50 -27.13
CA LYS A 5 -20.81 1.14 -25.73
C LYS A 5 -19.68 2.04 -25.22
N PRO A 6 -19.76 2.57 -24.01
CA PRO A 6 -18.69 3.38 -23.45
C PRO A 6 -17.38 2.56 -23.41
N ASN A 7 -16.31 3.16 -23.93
CA ASN A 7 -14.99 2.54 -23.86
C ASN A 7 -14.43 2.70 -22.43
N PRO A 8 -14.27 1.61 -21.64
CA PRO A 8 -13.83 1.70 -20.25
C PRO A 8 -12.43 2.29 -20.09
N ASP A 9 -11.57 2.14 -21.11
CA ASP A 9 -10.21 2.69 -21.08
C ASP A 9 -10.25 4.21 -21.18
N LEU A 10 -11.20 4.77 -21.97
CA LEU A 10 -11.43 6.21 -22.04
C LEU A 10 -12.05 6.74 -20.75
N LEU A 11 -12.96 5.99 -20.13
CA LEU A 11 -13.54 6.35 -18.83
C LEU A 11 -12.50 6.33 -17.72
N ALA A 12 -11.68 5.28 -17.66
CA ALA A 12 -10.57 5.19 -16.68
C ALA A 12 -9.60 6.37 -16.87
N ARG A 13 -9.17 6.65 -18.11
CA ARG A 13 -8.28 7.78 -18.41
C ARG A 13 -8.90 9.13 -18.03
N ALA A 14 -10.17 9.33 -18.36
CA ALA A 14 -10.89 10.55 -18.01
C ALA A 14 -10.98 10.75 -16.49
N LEU A 15 -11.33 9.70 -15.72
CA LEU A 15 -11.36 9.76 -14.27
C LEU A 15 -9.98 10.00 -13.66
N ASN A 16 -8.96 9.32 -14.17
CA ASN A 16 -7.59 9.45 -13.68
C ASN A 16 -6.98 10.83 -13.98
N SER A 17 -7.37 11.47 -15.11
CA SER A 17 -6.90 12.82 -15.46
C SER A 17 -7.58 13.93 -14.64
N THR A 18 -8.73 13.64 -13.99
CA THR A 18 -9.34 14.61 -13.08
C THR A 18 -8.62 14.64 -11.75
N GLY A 19 -8.45 15.84 -11.17
CA GLY A 19 -8.00 15.99 -9.78
C GLY A 19 -8.97 15.33 -8.79
N GLN A 20 -8.62 15.34 -7.50
CA GLN A 20 -9.53 14.86 -6.47
C GLN A 20 -10.64 15.90 -6.24
N PHE A 21 -11.89 15.43 -6.20
CA PHE A 21 -13.06 16.25 -5.93
C PHE A 21 -14.06 15.49 -5.06
N ARG A 22 -14.93 16.24 -4.37
CA ARG A 22 -15.94 15.65 -3.50
C ARG A 22 -16.87 14.73 -4.31
N GLY A 23 -16.94 13.46 -3.94
CA GLY A 23 -17.76 12.44 -4.63
C GLY A 23 -17.02 11.62 -5.69
N LYS A 24 -15.73 11.86 -5.97
CA LYS A 24 -14.95 11.07 -6.92
C LYS A 24 -14.98 9.57 -6.60
N THR A 25 -14.86 9.20 -5.34
CA THR A 25 -14.94 7.80 -4.87
C THR A 25 -16.27 7.14 -5.26
N ARG A 26 -17.40 7.84 -5.04
CA ARG A 26 -18.73 7.34 -5.41
C ARG A 26 -18.88 7.21 -6.92
N LEU A 27 -18.36 8.17 -7.67
CA LEU A 27 -18.40 8.17 -9.13
C LEU A 27 -17.53 7.02 -9.70
N ALA A 28 -16.34 6.81 -9.17
CA ALA A 28 -15.46 5.72 -9.58
C ALA A 28 -16.10 4.34 -9.32
N ASP A 29 -16.68 4.14 -8.15
CA ASP A 29 -17.40 2.91 -7.81
C ASP A 29 -18.61 2.67 -8.73
N LEU A 30 -19.43 3.69 -8.96
CA LEU A 30 -20.60 3.61 -9.85
C LEU A 30 -20.22 3.27 -11.29
N LEU A 31 -19.25 4.00 -11.86
CA LEU A 31 -18.80 3.77 -13.23
C LEU A 31 -18.09 2.42 -13.38
N GLY A 32 -17.34 1.98 -12.36
CA GLY A 32 -16.74 0.66 -12.33
C GLY A 32 -17.79 -0.45 -12.34
N ARG A 33 -18.87 -0.33 -11.55
CA ARG A 33 -20.01 -1.27 -11.58
C ARG A 33 -20.73 -1.29 -12.94
N LEU A 34 -20.93 -0.14 -13.55
CA LEU A 34 -21.50 -0.07 -14.90
C LEU A 34 -20.58 -0.74 -15.93
N THR A 35 -19.27 -0.56 -15.81
CA THR A 35 -18.28 -1.20 -16.69
C THR A 35 -18.31 -2.71 -16.54
N LEU A 36 -18.42 -3.21 -15.31
CA LEU A 36 -18.56 -4.63 -14.99
C LEU A 36 -19.69 -5.31 -15.78
N THR A 37 -20.84 -4.64 -15.93
CA THR A 37 -22.01 -5.21 -16.66
C THR A 37 -21.75 -5.40 -18.15
N PHE A 38 -20.76 -4.69 -18.73
CA PHE A 38 -20.50 -4.70 -20.16
C PHE A 38 -19.25 -5.48 -20.58
N LYS A 39 -18.23 -5.61 -19.71
CA LYS A 39 -16.93 -6.21 -20.04
C LYS A 39 -16.54 -7.42 -19.16
N GLY A 40 -17.32 -7.78 -18.17
CA GLY A 40 -16.94 -8.80 -17.18
C GLY A 40 -16.12 -8.21 -16.04
N SER A 41 -15.78 -9.07 -15.05
CA SER A 41 -15.15 -8.59 -13.82
C SER A 41 -13.67 -8.25 -13.98
N ARG A 42 -12.91 -9.03 -14.74
CA ARG A 42 -11.45 -8.85 -14.88
C ARG A 42 -11.07 -8.22 -16.19
N GLY A 43 -10.13 -7.28 -16.14
CA GLY A 43 -9.60 -6.60 -17.30
C GLY A 43 -8.29 -5.89 -17.02
N THR A 44 -7.59 -5.50 -18.08
CA THR A 44 -6.37 -4.70 -18.02
C THR A 44 -6.72 -3.27 -18.41
N PHE A 45 -6.36 -2.31 -17.57
CA PHE A 45 -6.73 -0.90 -17.71
C PHE A 45 -5.51 0.01 -17.59
N PRO A 46 -5.47 1.12 -18.34
CA PRO A 46 -4.36 2.06 -18.23
C PRO A 46 -4.40 2.84 -16.91
N LEU A 47 -3.24 3.01 -16.28
CA LEU A 47 -3.01 3.95 -15.20
C LEU A 47 -2.68 5.35 -15.75
N ALA A 48 -2.78 6.37 -14.91
CA ALA A 48 -2.43 7.74 -15.29
C ALA A 48 -0.95 7.91 -15.66
N SER A 49 -0.08 7.06 -15.14
CA SER A 49 1.36 7.01 -15.39
C SER A 49 1.75 6.32 -16.71
N GLY A 50 0.77 5.70 -17.40
CA GLY A 50 0.95 5.08 -18.73
C GLY A 50 1.03 3.56 -18.72
N GLU A 51 1.26 2.94 -17.56
CA GLU A 51 1.27 1.49 -17.40
C GLU A 51 -0.16 0.93 -17.43
N THR A 52 -0.25 -0.38 -17.51
CA THR A 52 -1.53 -1.08 -17.42
C THR A 52 -1.62 -1.90 -16.14
N VAL A 53 -2.78 -1.91 -15.51
CA VAL A 53 -3.05 -2.71 -14.32
C VAL A 53 -4.14 -3.73 -14.60
N THR A 54 -3.90 -4.97 -14.24
CA THR A 54 -4.95 -6.01 -14.23
C THR A 54 -5.77 -5.86 -12.96
N ILE A 55 -7.07 -5.68 -13.11
CA ILE A 55 -8.02 -5.35 -12.05
C ILE A 55 -9.25 -6.25 -12.18
N ASP A 56 -9.82 -6.63 -11.04
CA ASP A 56 -11.16 -7.20 -10.93
C ASP A 56 -12.17 -6.12 -10.53
N LEU A 57 -13.00 -5.69 -11.47
CA LEU A 57 -14.05 -4.71 -11.21
C LEU A 57 -15.19 -5.25 -10.32
N GLY A 58 -15.22 -6.56 -10.03
CA GLY A 58 -16.06 -7.16 -9.00
C GLY A 58 -15.66 -6.70 -7.59
N ASP A 59 -14.38 -6.38 -7.38
CA ASP A 59 -13.85 -5.88 -6.14
C ASP A 59 -13.98 -4.36 -6.01
N ARG A 60 -14.44 -3.88 -4.85
CA ARG A 60 -14.68 -2.45 -4.62
C ARG A 60 -13.38 -1.65 -4.58
N ILE A 61 -12.35 -2.14 -3.90
CA ILE A 61 -11.05 -1.46 -3.77
C ILE A 61 -10.43 -1.30 -5.14
N GLN A 62 -10.44 -2.36 -5.94
CA GLN A 62 -9.89 -2.34 -7.28
C GLN A 62 -10.68 -1.42 -8.25
N ARG A 63 -12.01 -1.24 -8.05
CA ARG A 63 -12.77 -0.18 -8.76
C ARG A 63 -12.29 1.23 -8.40
N LEU A 64 -11.91 1.47 -7.14
CA LEU A 64 -11.35 2.77 -6.73
C LEU A 64 -9.95 2.99 -7.32
N MET A 65 -9.13 1.94 -7.41
CA MET A 65 -7.83 1.98 -8.12
C MET A 65 -8.04 2.32 -9.60
N TRP A 66 -8.98 1.63 -10.27
CA TRP A 66 -9.35 1.88 -11.65
C TRP A 66 -9.79 3.34 -11.90
N GLY A 67 -10.60 3.90 -11.02
CA GLY A 67 -11.12 5.27 -11.12
C GLY A 67 -10.18 6.36 -10.58
N GLY A 68 -8.97 6.01 -10.14
CA GLY A 68 -8.00 6.96 -9.59
C GLY A 68 -8.44 7.61 -8.27
N ALA A 69 -9.31 6.95 -7.52
CA ALA A 69 -9.86 7.41 -6.25
C ALA A 69 -9.29 6.66 -5.03
N TYR A 70 -8.42 5.66 -5.26
CA TYR A 70 -7.78 4.90 -4.18
C TYR A 70 -6.57 5.67 -3.63
N GLU A 71 -6.60 5.97 -2.36
CA GLU A 71 -5.54 6.60 -1.55
C GLU A 71 -4.74 7.72 -2.26
N PRO A 72 -5.39 8.78 -2.74
CA PRO A 72 -4.71 9.82 -3.50
C PRO A 72 -3.68 10.60 -2.68
N HIS A 73 -3.83 10.67 -1.36
CA HIS A 73 -2.92 11.29 -0.43
C HIS A 73 -1.63 10.46 -0.27
N VAL A 74 -1.72 9.12 -0.21
CA VAL A 74 -0.56 8.22 -0.20
C VAL A 74 0.21 8.32 -1.53
N ARG A 75 -0.51 8.34 -2.68
CA ARG A 75 0.14 8.53 -3.98
C ARG A 75 0.94 9.84 -4.09
N LYS A 76 0.48 10.92 -3.45
CA LYS A 76 1.24 12.18 -3.35
C LYS A 76 2.55 11.98 -2.59
N CYS A 77 2.54 11.20 -1.50
CA CYS A 77 3.76 10.89 -0.75
C CYS A 77 4.76 10.12 -1.63
N PHE A 78 4.31 9.12 -2.40
CA PHE A 78 5.18 8.39 -3.32
C PHE A 78 5.85 9.33 -4.33
N ALA A 79 5.08 10.18 -5.01
CA ALA A 79 5.60 11.14 -5.98
C ALA A 79 6.57 12.17 -5.36
N ALA A 80 6.38 12.51 -4.09
CA ALA A 80 7.22 13.45 -3.38
C ALA A 80 8.51 12.82 -2.84
N LEU A 81 8.50 11.54 -2.45
CA LEU A 81 9.58 10.90 -1.69
C LEU A 81 10.47 9.99 -2.52
N LEU A 82 9.94 9.36 -3.58
CA LEU A 82 10.70 8.45 -4.44
C LEU A 82 11.39 9.20 -5.58
N ARG A 83 12.59 8.74 -5.94
CA ARG A 83 13.43 9.27 -7.02
C ARG A 83 13.94 8.12 -7.89
N PRO A 84 14.32 8.37 -9.15
CA PRO A 84 15.02 7.37 -9.97
C PRO A 84 16.23 6.79 -9.24
N GLY A 85 16.34 5.46 -9.25
CA GLY A 85 17.42 4.73 -8.57
C GLY A 85 17.11 4.30 -7.14
N ASP A 86 16.03 4.77 -6.53
CA ASP A 86 15.64 4.39 -5.17
C ASP A 86 15.21 2.93 -5.06
N THR A 87 15.29 2.39 -3.83
CA THR A 87 14.72 1.09 -3.46
C THR A 87 13.45 1.30 -2.64
N PHE A 88 12.39 0.63 -3.06
CA PHE A 88 11.09 0.62 -2.40
C PHE A 88 10.70 -0.81 -1.98
N VAL A 89 10.11 -0.94 -0.80
CA VAL A 89 9.55 -2.19 -0.27
C VAL A 89 8.06 -1.99 0.01
N ASP A 90 7.23 -2.90 -0.51
CA ASP A 90 5.77 -2.93 -0.37
C ASP A 90 5.37 -4.18 0.40
N VAL A 91 4.91 -4.02 1.63
CA VAL A 91 4.44 -5.12 2.48
C VAL A 91 2.92 -5.08 2.53
N GLY A 92 2.27 -6.16 2.09
CA GLY A 92 0.84 -6.20 1.82
C GLY A 92 0.54 -5.56 0.45
N ALA A 93 1.29 -5.98 -0.58
CA ALA A 93 1.24 -5.32 -1.89
C ALA A 93 -0.08 -5.50 -2.65
N HIS A 94 -0.97 -6.39 -2.19
CA HIS A 94 -2.26 -6.67 -2.82
C HIS A 94 -2.07 -7.05 -4.30
N ILE A 95 -2.70 -6.38 -5.25
CA ILE A 95 -2.49 -6.59 -6.70
C ILE A 95 -1.28 -5.82 -7.25
N GLY A 96 -0.49 -5.15 -6.42
CA GLY A 96 0.70 -4.39 -6.80
C GLY A 96 0.43 -2.96 -7.26
N PHE A 97 -0.70 -2.36 -6.90
CA PHE A 97 -1.05 -1.01 -7.34
C PHE A 97 0.01 0.03 -6.95
N PHE A 98 0.41 0.06 -5.68
CA PHE A 98 1.47 0.97 -5.20
C PHE A 98 2.85 0.55 -5.69
N SER A 99 3.12 -0.76 -5.75
CA SER A 99 4.37 -1.28 -6.31
C SER A 99 4.62 -0.83 -7.76
N MET A 100 3.57 -0.78 -8.60
CA MET A 100 3.67 -0.31 -9.98
C MET A 100 3.92 1.21 -10.05
N ILE A 101 3.20 2.00 -9.22
CA ILE A 101 3.45 3.44 -9.11
C ILE A 101 4.90 3.70 -8.69
N ALA A 102 5.39 2.98 -7.68
CA ALA A 102 6.78 3.08 -7.25
C ALA A 102 7.75 2.69 -8.37
N SER A 103 7.45 1.59 -9.09
CA SER A 103 8.27 1.11 -10.21
C SER A 103 8.44 2.16 -11.31
N SER A 104 7.38 2.91 -11.62
CA SER A 104 7.45 4.00 -12.59
C SER A 104 8.28 5.18 -12.08
N LEU A 105 8.24 5.47 -10.78
CA LEU A 105 8.99 6.57 -10.16
C LEU A 105 10.48 6.26 -10.02
N VAL A 106 10.83 5.04 -9.58
CA VAL A 106 12.23 4.65 -9.37
C VAL A 106 12.95 4.28 -10.67
N GLY A 107 12.21 3.87 -11.69
CA GLY A 107 12.73 3.52 -12.99
C GLY A 107 13.67 2.30 -12.99
N PRO A 108 14.31 1.98 -14.14
CA PRO A 108 15.11 0.76 -14.30
C PRO A 108 16.41 0.75 -13.49
N SER A 109 16.86 1.88 -12.96
CA SER A 109 18.02 1.97 -12.06
C SER A 109 17.66 1.72 -10.60
N GLY A 110 16.36 1.74 -10.26
CA GLY A 110 15.84 1.46 -8.92
C GLY A 110 15.44 -0.01 -8.72
N LYS A 111 14.86 -0.30 -7.56
CA LYS A 111 14.32 -1.62 -7.23
C LYS A 111 13.02 -1.50 -6.45
N VAL A 112 12.09 -2.42 -6.74
CA VAL A 112 10.83 -2.55 -6.01
C VAL A 112 10.67 -3.99 -5.57
N TYR A 113 10.40 -4.20 -4.30
CA TYR A 113 10.13 -5.51 -3.70
C TYR A 113 8.74 -5.51 -3.11
N ALA A 114 7.88 -6.37 -3.64
CA ALA A 114 6.48 -6.47 -3.29
C ALA A 114 6.20 -7.82 -2.62
N PHE A 115 5.72 -7.79 -1.38
CA PHE A 115 5.35 -8.96 -0.60
C PHE A 115 3.84 -9.04 -0.47
N GLU A 116 3.28 -10.20 -0.81
CA GLU A 116 1.86 -10.51 -0.67
C GLU A 116 1.69 -11.92 -0.16
N ALA A 117 0.92 -12.09 0.92
CA ALA A 117 0.69 -13.38 1.56
C ALA A 117 -0.50 -14.14 0.93
N ASN A 118 -1.48 -13.42 0.38
CA ASN A 118 -2.66 -14.01 -0.26
C ASN A 118 -2.29 -14.59 -1.62
N SER A 119 -2.37 -15.91 -1.76
CA SER A 119 -2.02 -16.64 -2.98
C SER A 119 -2.83 -16.20 -4.21
N THR A 120 -4.10 -15.84 -4.02
CA THR A 120 -4.99 -15.38 -5.11
C THR A 120 -4.60 -13.99 -5.60
N LEU A 121 -4.36 -13.04 -4.69
CA LEU A 121 -3.91 -11.69 -5.04
C LEU A 121 -2.53 -11.70 -5.65
N PHE A 122 -1.64 -12.56 -5.14
CA PHE A 122 -0.29 -12.72 -5.67
C PHE A 122 -0.26 -13.09 -7.15
N GLN A 123 -1.21 -13.89 -7.65
CA GLN A 123 -1.26 -14.21 -9.09
C GLN A 123 -1.45 -12.92 -9.93
N THR A 124 -2.29 -12.00 -9.47
CA THR A 124 -2.51 -10.72 -10.12
C THR A 124 -1.29 -9.79 -9.94
N LEU A 125 -0.74 -9.72 -8.74
CA LEU A 125 0.50 -8.99 -8.45
C LEU A 125 1.64 -9.43 -9.37
N ARG A 126 1.86 -10.75 -9.52
CA ARG A 126 2.90 -11.30 -10.40
C ARG A 126 2.68 -10.91 -11.86
N SER A 127 1.44 -10.95 -12.32
CA SER A 127 1.09 -10.51 -13.68
C SER A 127 1.37 -9.02 -13.89
N ASN A 128 1.00 -8.18 -12.92
CA ASN A 128 1.23 -6.75 -12.96
C ASN A 128 2.72 -6.42 -12.88
N ALA A 129 3.50 -7.13 -12.07
CA ALA A 129 4.93 -6.95 -11.91
C ALA A 129 5.73 -7.26 -13.18
N ALA A 130 5.24 -8.14 -14.06
CA ALA A 130 5.93 -8.56 -15.28
C ALA A 130 6.26 -7.41 -16.25
N GLN A 131 5.60 -6.26 -16.10
CA GLN A 131 5.87 -5.05 -16.89
C GLN A 131 7.16 -4.32 -16.47
N PHE A 132 7.68 -4.62 -15.26
CA PHE A 132 8.81 -3.92 -14.66
C PHE A 132 9.93 -4.92 -14.30
N PRO A 133 10.99 -5.07 -15.10
CA PRO A 133 12.09 -6.00 -14.80
C PRO A 133 12.83 -5.70 -13.48
N TRP A 134 12.62 -4.52 -12.89
CA TRP A 134 13.19 -4.10 -11.60
C TRP A 134 12.22 -4.27 -10.43
N MET A 135 11.02 -4.83 -10.65
CA MET A 135 10.05 -5.18 -9.63
C MET A 135 10.06 -6.68 -9.36
N VAL A 136 10.24 -7.06 -8.11
CA VAL A 136 10.25 -8.45 -7.64
C VAL A 136 9.02 -8.68 -6.77
N ALA A 137 8.12 -9.54 -7.21
CA ALA A 137 6.96 -9.98 -6.44
C ALA A 137 7.29 -11.27 -5.69
N SER A 138 6.92 -11.36 -4.42
CA SER A 138 7.17 -12.50 -3.55
C SER A 138 5.87 -12.95 -2.86
N LEU A 139 5.53 -14.25 -3.00
CA LEU A 139 4.43 -14.86 -2.24
C LEU A 139 4.94 -15.21 -0.84
N ARG A 140 4.97 -14.21 0.04
CA ARG A 140 5.46 -14.33 1.41
C ARG A 140 4.72 -13.36 2.33
N ALA A 141 4.49 -13.80 3.55
CA ALA A 141 4.19 -12.88 4.64
C ALA A 141 5.48 -12.21 5.14
N VAL A 142 5.38 -10.97 5.55
CA VAL A 142 6.46 -10.31 6.31
C VAL A 142 6.07 -10.29 7.77
N CYS A 143 6.99 -10.70 8.66
CA CYS A 143 6.74 -10.87 10.09
C CYS A 143 8.00 -10.56 10.92
N ASP A 144 7.94 -10.79 12.24
CA ASP A 144 9.09 -10.64 13.15
C ASP A 144 10.20 -11.68 12.91
N LYS A 145 9.84 -12.85 12.38
CA LYS A 145 10.76 -13.99 12.13
C LYS A 145 10.45 -14.69 10.83
N SER A 146 11.49 -15.20 10.19
CA SER A 146 11.34 -16.10 9.06
C SER A 146 10.84 -17.48 9.49
N GLY A 147 10.06 -18.13 8.63
CA GLY A 147 9.48 -19.44 8.91
C GLY A 147 8.21 -19.69 8.11
N SER A 148 7.19 -20.21 8.77
CA SER A 148 5.86 -20.45 8.21
C SER A 148 4.81 -19.87 9.16
N VAL A 149 3.84 -19.16 8.60
CA VAL A 149 2.72 -18.57 9.36
C VAL A 149 1.40 -19.04 8.79
N ALA A 150 0.40 -19.12 9.65
CA ALA A 150 -0.97 -19.34 9.22
C ALA A 150 -1.55 -17.99 8.76
N PHE A 151 -2.09 -17.95 7.53
CA PHE A 151 -2.70 -16.78 6.94
C PHE A 151 -4.19 -17.06 6.71
N SER A 152 -5.04 -16.21 7.24
CA SER A 152 -6.48 -16.30 7.06
C SER A 152 -6.91 -15.41 5.90
N ASN A 153 -7.54 -16.04 4.91
CA ASN A 153 -8.11 -15.37 3.75
C ASN A 153 -9.62 -15.28 3.92
N PRO A 154 -10.19 -14.10 4.23
CA PRO A 154 -11.63 -13.96 4.34
C PRO A 154 -12.29 -14.18 2.98
N GLN A 155 -13.28 -15.06 2.93
CA GLN A 155 -14.02 -15.41 1.72
C GLN A 155 -15.16 -14.42 1.40
N GLN A 156 -15.06 -13.15 1.78
CA GLN A 156 -16.06 -12.17 1.39
C GLN A 156 -15.83 -11.74 -0.05
N ALA A 157 -16.73 -12.17 -0.93
CA ALA A 157 -16.72 -11.77 -2.33
C ALA A 157 -16.86 -10.24 -2.45
N GLY A 158 -15.87 -9.61 -3.07
CA GLY A 158 -15.91 -8.18 -3.37
C GLY A 158 -15.13 -7.24 -2.45
N GLU A 159 -14.43 -7.78 -1.43
CA GLU A 159 -13.54 -7.03 -0.54
C GLU A 159 -12.22 -7.80 -0.32
N SER A 160 -11.25 -7.56 -1.18
CA SER A 160 -10.00 -8.33 -1.23
C SER A 160 -8.93 -7.86 -0.24
N GLY A 161 -9.15 -6.75 0.47
CA GLY A 161 -8.15 -6.12 1.34
C GLY A 161 -7.96 -6.74 2.72
N TRP A 162 -8.78 -7.69 3.16
CA TRP A 162 -8.88 -8.13 4.55
C TRP A 162 -8.12 -9.40 4.93
N GLY A 163 -7.08 -9.77 4.19
CA GLY A 163 -6.25 -10.93 4.54
C GLY A 163 -5.33 -10.64 5.72
N LYS A 164 -5.36 -11.45 6.79
CA LYS A 164 -4.55 -11.25 8.00
C LYS A 164 -3.83 -12.52 8.45
N LEU A 165 -2.74 -12.35 9.19
CA LEU A 165 -2.13 -13.48 9.89
C LEU A 165 -3.15 -14.09 10.87
N ALA A 166 -3.32 -15.41 10.82
CA ALA A 166 -4.29 -16.10 11.66
C ALA A 166 -3.80 -16.08 13.12
N SER A 167 -4.19 -15.04 13.85
CA SER A 167 -4.11 -14.99 15.29
C SER A 167 -5.49 -15.23 15.86
N VAL A 168 -5.68 -16.30 16.63
CA VAL A 168 -6.77 -16.53 17.60
C VAL A 168 -8.21 -16.69 17.07
N ARG A 169 -8.65 -16.13 15.94
CA ARG A 169 -9.97 -16.39 15.35
C ARG A 169 -9.84 -16.90 13.93
N ASN A 170 -10.15 -18.20 13.77
CA ASN A 170 -10.14 -18.90 12.49
C ASN A 170 -11.44 -18.61 11.72
N GLU A 171 -11.54 -17.47 11.08
CA GLU A 171 -12.63 -17.17 10.17
C GLU A 171 -12.09 -17.22 8.72
N GLY A 172 -12.53 -18.19 7.93
CA GLY A 172 -12.17 -18.30 6.53
C GLY A 172 -11.25 -19.49 6.20
N HIS A 173 -10.70 -19.46 4.99
CA HIS A 173 -9.73 -20.48 4.54
C HIS A 173 -8.34 -20.11 5.08
N ILE A 174 -7.74 -21.06 5.82
CA ILE A 174 -6.39 -20.86 6.39
C ILE A 174 -5.38 -21.53 5.46
N GLU A 175 -4.41 -20.76 5.03
CA GLU A 175 -3.26 -21.22 4.25
C GLU A 175 -1.99 -21.12 5.09
N SER A 176 -1.05 -22.05 4.88
CA SER A 176 0.31 -21.94 5.40
C SER A 176 1.13 -21.15 4.38
N VAL A 177 1.69 -20.01 4.80
CA VAL A 177 2.47 -19.12 3.94
C VAL A 177 3.89 -18.99 4.49
N GLU A 178 4.89 -19.00 3.60
CA GLU A 178 6.27 -18.70 3.97
C GLU A 178 6.34 -17.28 4.54
N ALA A 179 6.96 -17.13 5.71
CA ALA A 179 7.20 -15.84 6.35
C ALA A 179 8.67 -15.47 6.29
N VAL A 180 8.95 -14.18 6.23
CA VAL A 180 10.31 -13.62 6.25
C VAL A 180 10.34 -12.38 7.13
N SER A 181 11.42 -12.20 7.93
CA SER A 181 11.71 -10.89 8.52
C SER A 181 12.44 -10.01 7.50
N LEU A 182 12.15 -8.71 7.50
CA LEU A 182 12.84 -7.78 6.59
C LEU A 182 14.35 -7.72 6.88
N ASP A 183 14.75 -7.91 8.12
CA ASP A 183 16.14 -7.94 8.52
C ASP A 183 16.91 -9.11 7.88
N GLU A 184 16.38 -10.34 7.97
CA GLU A 184 17.00 -11.52 7.36
C GLU A 184 16.94 -11.49 5.83
N TRP A 185 15.83 -11.01 5.28
CA TRP A 185 15.66 -10.85 3.85
C TRP A 185 16.67 -9.86 3.27
N HIS A 186 16.87 -8.71 3.94
CA HIS A 186 17.79 -7.67 3.49
C HIS A 186 19.26 -8.11 3.59
N ASP A 187 19.65 -8.79 4.68
CA ASP A 187 21.00 -9.30 4.87
C ASP A 187 21.42 -10.27 3.77
N ASN A 188 20.47 -11.11 3.30
CA ASN A 188 20.74 -12.10 2.25
C ASN A 188 21.00 -11.50 0.86
N LEU A 189 20.64 -10.26 0.63
CA LEU A 189 20.59 -9.68 -0.72
C LEU A 189 21.63 -8.61 -0.99
N ARG A 190 22.42 -8.16 0.01
CA ARG A 190 23.43 -7.09 -0.10
C ARG A 190 22.92 -5.85 -0.85
N PHE A 191 21.70 -5.42 -0.56
CA PHE A 191 21.02 -4.36 -1.26
C PHE A 191 21.47 -2.94 -0.88
N PRO A 192 21.23 -1.96 -1.81
CA PRO A 192 21.34 -0.56 -1.47
C PRO A 192 20.33 -0.18 -0.36
N PRO A 193 20.57 0.93 0.35
CA PRO A 193 19.65 1.42 1.38
C PRO A 193 18.23 1.54 0.84
N ILE A 194 17.25 1.13 1.65
CA ILE A 194 15.85 1.26 1.33
C ILE A 194 15.42 2.72 1.55
N ARG A 195 14.79 3.34 0.55
CA ARG A 195 14.29 4.71 0.64
C ARG A 195 12.94 4.82 1.30
N LEU A 196 12.02 3.91 0.96
CA LEU A 196 10.64 3.91 1.43
C LEU A 196 10.15 2.47 1.65
N ILE A 197 9.45 2.25 2.75
CA ILE A 197 8.69 1.03 3.01
C ILE A 197 7.23 1.41 3.20
N LYS A 198 6.31 0.78 2.45
CA LYS A 198 4.87 0.78 2.77
C LYS A 198 4.54 -0.49 3.54
N ILE A 199 3.79 -0.35 4.62
CA ILE A 199 3.32 -1.46 5.46
C ILE A 199 1.81 -1.32 5.60
N ASP A 200 1.10 -2.31 5.07
CA ASP A 200 -0.36 -2.38 5.05
C ASP A 200 -0.70 -3.88 5.16
N ALA A 201 -0.73 -4.38 6.37
CA ALA A 201 -0.75 -5.81 6.65
C ALA A 201 -1.76 -6.22 7.73
N GLU A 202 -2.85 -5.45 7.82
CA GLU A 202 -4.08 -5.77 8.52
C GLU A 202 -3.86 -6.26 9.96
N GLY A 203 -3.14 -5.44 10.76
CA GLY A 203 -2.84 -5.67 12.17
C GLY A 203 -1.49 -6.37 12.42
N SER A 204 -0.73 -6.71 11.38
CA SER A 204 0.60 -7.33 11.51
C SER A 204 1.75 -6.32 11.60
N GLU A 205 1.47 -5.02 11.47
CA GLU A 205 2.44 -3.92 11.42
C GLU A 205 3.45 -3.95 12.58
N PRO A 206 3.05 -4.20 13.86
CA PRO A 206 3.99 -4.26 14.96
C PRO A 206 5.05 -5.37 14.80
N PHE A 207 4.62 -6.55 14.33
CA PHE A 207 5.53 -7.69 14.11
C PHE A 207 6.47 -7.44 12.93
N ILE A 208 5.97 -6.78 11.87
CA ILE A 208 6.79 -6.39 10.72
C ILE A 208 7.88 -5.41 11.16
N LEU A 209 7.53 -4.41 11.98
CA LEU A 209 8.49 -3.45 12.53
C LEU A 209 9.50 -4.12 13.47
N GLU A 210 9.08 -5.12 14.25
CA GLU A 210 9.98 -5.94 15.07
C GLU A 210 11.00 -6.71 14.22
N GLY A 211 10.57 -7.25 13.07
CA GLY A 211 11.42 -7.95 12.10
C GLY A 211 12.20 -7.06 11.14
N ALA A 212 12.08 -5.73 11.27
CA ALA A 212 12.72 -4.74 10.41
C ALA A 212 13.68 -3.80 11.16
N ARG A 213 14.00 -4.08 12.43
CA ARG A 213 14.74 -3.16 13.30
C ARG A 213 16.09 -2.76 12.73
N ARG A 214 16.85 -3.71 12.18
CA ARG A 214 18.17 -3.43 11.58
C ARG A 214 18.05 -2.67 10.27
N VAL A 215 17.10 -3.05 9.44
CA VAL A 215 16.78 -2.34 8.18
C VAL A 215 16.40 -0.89 8.48
N ILE A 216 15.52 -0.66 9.45
CA ILE A 216 15.10 0.68 9.87
C ILE A 216 16.28 1.48 10.43
N ALA A 217 17.09 0.88 11.28
CA ALA A 217 18.25 1.55 11.88
C ALA A 217 19.32 1.91 10.82
N ASN A 218 19.59 1.01 9.87
CA ASN A 218 20.67 1.16 8.90
C ASN A 218 20.29 2.00 7.68
N SER A 219 19.10 1.77 7.12
CA SER A 219 18.61 2.47 5.91
C SER A 219 17.91 3.78 6.23
N ARG A 220 17.36 3.94 7.45
CA ARG A 220 16.56 5.11 7.83
C ARG A 220 15.49 5.43 6.79
N PRO A 221 14.66 4.45 6.36
CA PRO A 221 13.69 4.67 5.30
C PRO A 221 12.57 5.60 5.77
N TYR A 222 11.87 6.23 4.85
CA TYR A 222 10.51 6.68 5.11
C TYR A 222 9.63 5.44 5.33
N LEU A 223 8.65 5.55 6.25
CA LEU A 223 7.66 4.49 6.42
C LEU A 223 6.27 5.07 6.17
N ILE A 224 5.48 4.43 5.33
CA ILE A 224 4.04 4.66 5.21
C ILE A 224 3.36 3.45 5.81
N ILE A 225 2.58 3.65 6.85
CA ILE A 225 1.97 2.56 7.62
C ILE A 225 0.47 2.83 7.74
N GLU A 226 -0.33 1.83 7.41
CA GLU A 226 -1.75 1.82 7.74
C GLU A 226 -1.94 1.20 9.12
N LEU A 227 -2.60 1.91 10.04
CA LEU A 227 -2.87 1.44 11.40
C LEU A 227 -4.38 1.37 11.62
N ASN A 228 -4.86 0.17 11.94
CA ASN A 228 -6.24 -0.10 12.32
C ASN A 228 -6.32 -0.50 13.78
N ASP A 229 -6.97 0.31 14.61
CA ASP A 229 -7.03 0.09 16.07
C ASP A 229 -7.72 -1.21 16.46
N GLU A 230 -8.74 -1.65 15.72
CA GLU A 230 -9.43 -2.90 16.02
C GLU A 230 -8.51 -4.10 15.79
N LEU A 231 -7.81 -4.11 14.66
CA LEU A 231 -6.89 -5.19 14.31
C LEU A 231 -5.66 -5.21 15.22
N LEU A 232 -5.15 -4.04 15.61
CA LEU A 232 -4.05 -3.95 16.56
C LEU A 232 -4.44 -4.50 17.94
N ARG A 233 -5.65 -4.21 18.42
CA ARG A 233 -6.17 -4.76 19.69
C ARG A 233 -6.34 -6.28 19.64
N GLU A 234 -6.73 -6.85 18.51
CA GLU A 234 -6.83 -8.31 18.34
C GLU A 234 -5.48 -9.02 18.62
N VAL A 235 -4.36 -8.35 18.32
CA VAL A 235 -3.01 -8.87 18.55
C VAL A 235 -2.35 -8.32 19.83
N GLY A 236 -3.14 -7.66 20.70
CA GLY A 236 -2.66 -7.13 21.97
C GLY A 236 -1.73 -5.91 21.83
N ARG A 237 -1.87 -5.15 20.75
CA ARG A 237 -1.09 -3.95 20.45
C ARG A 237 -1.97 -2.72 20.39
N THR A 238 -1.34 -1.54 20.37
CA THR A 238 -2.02 -0.26 20.23
C THR A 238 -1.31 0.63 19.24
N ARG A 239 -2.02 1.56 18.65
CA ARG A 239 -1.48 2.59 17.75
C ARG A 239 -0.40 3.43 18.43
N GLU A 240 -0.66 3.83 19.68
CA GLU A 240 0.28 4.59 20.49
C GLU A 240 1.58 3.82 20.69
N GLY A 241 1.51 2.52 21.05
CA GLY A 241 2.69 1.68 21.21
C GLY A 241 3.53 1.59 19.94
N VAL A 242 2.89 1.49 18.78
CA VAL A 242 3.59 1.50 17.47
C VAL A 242 4.26 2.85 17.23
N THR A 243 3.52 3.95 17.38
CA THR A 243 4.06 5.29 17.10
C THR A 243 5.14 5.70 18.08
N ASP A 244 5.02 5.34 19.36
CA ASP A 244 6.02 5.65 20.39
C ASP A 244 7.32 4.89 20.14
N SER A 245 7.25 3.61 19.78
CA SER A 245 8.43 2.84 19.38
C SER A 245 9.18 3.46 18.19
N LEU A 246 8.45 4.03 17.22
CA LEU A 246 9.07 4.72 16.09
C LEU A 246 9.64 6.09 16.47
N ARG A 247 8.99 6.83 17.39
CA ARG A 247 9.54 8.07 17.94
C ARG A 247 10.84 7.84 18.69
N GLU A 248 10.92 6.78 19.49
CA GLU A 248 12.15 6.37 20.18
C GLU A 248 13.29 6.06 19.21
N GLN A 249 12.98 5.56 18.02
CA GLN A 249 13.93 5.33 16.93
C GLN A 249 14.26 6.60 16.12
N GLY A 250 13.80 7.78 16.56
CA GLY A 250 14.10 9.07 15.93
C GLY A 250 13.27 9.38 14.69
N TYR A 251 12.03 8.91 14.64
CA TYR A 251 11.06 9.27 13.60
C TYR A 251 10.09 10.35 14.09
N ARG A 252 9.72 11.23 13.17
CA ARG A 252 8.58 12.15 13.32
C ARG A 252 7.36 11.53 12.64
N ILE A 253 6.22 11.54 13.29
CA ILE A 253 5.00 10.87 12.83
C ILE A 253 3.99 11.90 12.35
N PHE A 254 3.47 11.70 11.16
CA PHE A 254 2.47 12.56 10.54
C PHE A 254 1.30 11.73 10.03
N ALA A 255 0.08 12.15 10.29
CA ALA A 255 -1.07 11.64 9.56
C ALA A 255 -1.03 12.19 8.12
N ILE A 256 -1.29 11.32 7.15
CA ILE A 256 -1.31 11.72 5.73
C ILE A 256 -2.71 12.23 5.40
N ARG A 257 -2.81 13.51 4.97
CA ARG A 257 -4.07 14.15 4.58
C ARG A 257 -4.05 14.53 3.09
N LEU A 258 -5.23 14.77 2.54
CA LEU A 258 -5.34 15.20 1.14
C LEU A 258 -4.63 16.53 0.85
N ASP A 259 -4.55 17.42 1.83
CA ASP A 259 -3.96 18.75 1.74
C ASP A 259 -2.54 18.85 2.32
N GLY A 260 -2.01 17.78 2.93
CA GLY A 260 -0.64 17.77 3.48
C GLY A 260 -0.45 16.83 4.65
N LEU A 261 0.62 17.06 5.40
CA LEU A 261 1.00 16.27 6.56
C LEU A 261 0.49 16.94 7.85
N ASP A 262 -0.18 16.17 8.70
CA ASP A 262 -0.70 16.60 9.98
C ASP A 262 0.10 15.94 11.12
N GLU A 263 0.79 16.76 11.92
CA GLU A 263 1.61 16.29 13.04
C GLU A 263 0.83 16.24 14.37
N SER A 264 -0.47 16.59 14.36
CA SER A 264 -1.25 16.56 15.58
C SER A 264 -1.29 15.15 16.18
N SER A 265 -1.19 15.07 17.50
CA SER A 265 -1.25 13.80 18.24
C SER A 265 -2.61 13.11 18.17
N GLU A 266 -3.64 13.84 17.80
CA GLU A 266 -4.97 13.31 17.55
C GLU A 266 -5.04 12.83 16.10
N LEU A 267 -4.71 11.58 15.88
CA LEU A 267 -5.04 10.87 14.65
C LEU A 267 -6.57 10.83 14.56
N ILE A 268 -7.12 11.72 13.74
CA ILE A 268 -8.52 12.18 13.76
C ILE A 268 -9.54 11.07 13.48
N ASP A 269 -9.12 9.97 12.81
CA ASP A 269 -9.98 8.80 12.67
C ASP A 269 -9.64 7.79 13.77
N PRO A 270 -10.57 7.48 14.68
CA PRO A 270 -10.33 6.54 15.76
C PRO A 270 -10.12 5.10 15.28
N LEU A 271 -10.52 4.76 14.05
CA LEU A 271 -10.44 3.41 13.52
C LEU A 271 -9.28 3.21 12.55
N PHE A 272 -9.02 4.19 11.69
CA PHE A 272 -8.04 4.09 10.61
C PHE A 272 -7.08 5.28 10.60
N ALA A 273 -5.79 5.02 10.48
CA ALA A 273 -4.80 6.06 10.26
C ALA A 273 -3.73 5.61 9.26
N GLU A 274 -3.59 6.36 8.19
CA GLU A 274 -2.43 6.29 7.32
C GLU A 274 -1.39 7.30 7.78
N ILE A 275 -0.25 6.82 8.24
CA ILE A 275 0.82 7.65 8.78
C ILE A 275 2.06 7.62 7.90
N LEU A 276 2.72 8.78 7.81
CA LEU A 276 4.07 8.91 7.29
C LEU A 276 5.05 9.09 8.47
N CYS A 277 5.97 8.16 8.60
CA CYS A 277 7.06 8.25 9.55
C CYS A 277 8.30 8.78 8.83
N VAL A 278 8.75 9.95 9.24
CA VAL A 278 9.85 10.69 8.64
C VAL A 278 11.07 10.59 9.54
N PRO A 279 12.23 10.08 9.07
CA PRO A 279 13.47 10.18 9.83
C PRO A 279 13.76 11.64 10.20
N SER A 280 14.10 11.92 11.46
CA SER A 280 14.26 13.30 11.96
C SER A 280 15.30 14.11 11.20
N ASP A 281 16.33 13.44 10.68
CA ASP A 281 17.37 14.03 9.84
C ASP A 281 16.90 14.42 8.43
N ARG A 282 15.74 13.93 7.98
CA ARG A 282 15.12 14.27 6.68
C ARG A 282 13.89 15.16 6.77
N LEU A 283 13.59 15.66 7.97
CA LEU A 283 12.36 16.42 8.22
C LEU A 283 12.25 17.68 7.34
N GLU A 284 13.31 18.49 7.26
CA GLU A 284 13.30 19.71 6.48
C GLU A 284 13.10 19.45 4.98
N GLU A 285 13.78 18.43 4.42
CA GLU A 285 13.58 18.00 3.04
C GLU A 285 12.14 17.63 2.79
N THR A 286 11.56 16.84 3.72
CA THR A 286 10.19 16.34 3.60
C THR A 286 9.15 17.47 3.59
N ILE A 287 9.25 18.43 4.51
CA ILE A 287 8.28 19.53 4.61
C ILE A 287 8.34 20.46 3.39
N ARG A 288 9.47 20.54 2.70
CA ARG A 288 9.58 21.33 1.44
C ARG A 288 8.77 20.71 0.30
N VAL A 289 8.64 19.38 0.24
CA VAL A 289 7.96 18.66 -0.85
C VAL A 289 6.55 18.18 -0.46
N LEU A 290 6.32 17.98 0.82
CA LEU A 290 5.01 17.64 1.41
C LEU A 290 4.68 18.67 2.50
N PRO A 291 3.96 19.73 2.16
CA PRO A 291 3.67 20.80 3.12
C PRO A 291 2.78 20.26 4.26
N ARG A 292 2.87 20.91 5.41
CA ARG A 292 1.96 20.65 6.51
C ARG A 292 0.53 20.97 6.11
N SER A 293 -0.40 20.12 6.52
CA SER A 293 -1.84 20.38 6.39
C SER A 293 -2.19 21.70 7.07
N ARG A 294 -3.06 22.49 6.44
CA ARG A 294 -3.57 23.70 7.07
C ARG A 294 -4.57 23.25 8.12
N ALA A 295 -4.16 23.24 9.39
CA ALA A 295 -5.08 22.97 10.49
C ALA A 295 -6.30 23.89 10.33
N LYS A 296 -7.48 23.32 10.19
CA LYS A 296 -8.71 24.07 10.40
C LYS A 296 -8.88 24.16 11.91
N HIS A 297 -8.56 25.33 12.45
CA HIS A 297 -9.00 25.72 13.79
C HIS A 297 -10.52 25.89 13.82
#